data_2ce1523e60fc1d47b7fa7a074e0d068d
#
_entry.id   2ce1523e60fc1d47b7fa7a074e0d068d
#
_cell.length_a   1.000
_cell.length_b   1.000
_cell.length_c   1.000
_cell.angle_alpha   90.00
_cell.angle_beta   90.00
_cell.angle_gamma   90.00
#
_symmetry.space_group_name_H-M   'P 1'
#
loop_
_entity.id
_entity.type
_entity.pdbx_description
1 polymer ?
#
loop_
_entity_poly.entity_id
_entity_poly.type
_entity_poly.pdbx_seq_one_letter_code
_entity_poly.pdbx_strand_id
1 'polypeptide(L)'
;ISKDNIPTIFHDYRLNPDLVKDASGNWITDKSMKLVELTYEEISKYTIGSVKPETKYAKRFKDQKPITGEKIPKLTDFFKLVTEDKYKDVFLNLEIKSTPTQENVTPDPEKMVSLVLKDIKDFKLEDRTLITSYDFRILYALKKQNPNILRGFITLQQGLSITKKNIYENSPWMVKNYPLEELFLLPNIIKSLEGHVWSVFYRDVTKQNVELAHKHGLATCVWTVNREKDIIRMIEYGVDGIITDYPKKVQEICKSKNISWF
;
A
#
# COMPACT_ATOMS: atom_id res chain seq x y z
N ILE A 1 -11.10 6.98 1.91
CA ILE A 1 -11.91 8.16 1.55
C ILE A 1 -13.05 8.26 2.54
N SER A 2 -13.25 9.44 3.14
CA SER A 2 -14.36 9.75 4.03
C SER A 2 -15.68 9.98 3.25
N LYS A 3 -16.81 10.06 3.98
CA LYS A 3 -18.15 10.35 3.42
C LYS A 3 -18.20 11.68 2.66
N ASP A 4 -17.46 12.67 3.14
CA ASP A 4 -17.34 14.01 2.55
C ASP A 4 -16.17 14.13 1.54
N ASN A 5 -15.72 12.99 1.00
CA ASN A 5 -14.72 12.86 -0.07
C ASN A 5 -13.30 13.35 0.30
N ILE A 6 -12.90 13.27 1.55
CA ILE A 6 -11.54 13.60 1.99
C ILE A 6 -10.67 12.33 1.96
N PRO A 7 -9.58 12.30 1.17
CA PRO A 7 -8.59 11.22 1.25
C PRO A 7 -7.89 11.21 2.61
N THR A 8 -7.86 10.04 3.25
CA THR A 8 -7.24 9.82 4.57
C THR A 8 -6.15 8.76 4.50
N ILE A 9 -5.13 8.87 5.35
CA ILE A 9 -4.07 7.87 5.45
C ILE A 9 -4.43 6.88 6.55
N PHE A 10 -4.98 5.75 6.15
CA PHE A 10 -5.35 4.66 7.04
C PHE A 10 -5.34 3.33 6.27
N HIS A 11 -4.85 2.26 6.90
CA HIS A 11 -4.67 0.98 6.20
C HIS A 11 -5.99 0.25 5.93
N ASP A 12 -6.91 0.27 6.88
CA ASP A 12 -8.12 -0.56 6.85
C ASP A 12 -9.33 0.24 6.30
N TYR A 13 -10.31 -0.45 5.74
CA TYR A 13 -11.57 0.18 5.29
C TYR A 13 -12.49 0.60 6.44
N ARG A 14 -12.23 0.04 7.62
CA ARG A 14 -12.99 0.28 8.85
C ARG A 14 -12.05 0.69 9.97
N LEU A 15 -12.59 1.43 10.95
CA LEU A 15 -11.85 1.72 12.16
C LEU A 15 -11.50 0.41 12.89
N ASN A 16 -10.22 0.22 13.17
CA ASN A 16 -9.70 -1.03 13.71
C ASN A 16 -9.63 -0.97 15.24
N PRO A 17 -10.41 -1.81 15.98
CA PRO A 17 -10.44 -1.82 17.45
C PRO A 17 -9.09 -2.11 18.13
N ASP A 18 -8.15 -2.70 17.41
CA ASP A 18 -6.80 -2.94 17.93
C ASP A 18 -5.89 -1.69 17.86
N LEU A 19 -6.29 -0.66 17.09
CA LEU A 19 -5.47 0.52 16.78
C LEU A 19 -6.15 1.84 17.10
N VAL A 20 -7.47 1.87 17.30
CA VAL A 20 -8.26 3.10 17.37
C VAL A 20 -8.93 3.26 18.73
N LYS A 21 -8.86 4.47 19.26
CA LYS A 21 -9.56 4.89 20.48
C LYS A 21 -10.58 5.98 20.17
N ASP A 22 -11.65 6.01 20.97
CA ASP A 22 -12.66 7.07 20.94
C ASP A 22 -12.16 8.38 21.57
N ALA A 23 -13.02 9.40 21.58
CA ALA A 23 -12.70 10.71 22.16
C ALA A 23 -12.45 10.67 23.69
N SER A 24 -12.94 9.65 24.37
CA SER A 24 -12.71 9.43 25.80
C SER A 24 -11.43 8.63 26.09
N GLY A 25 -10.69 8.22 25.04
CA GLY A 25 -9.46 7.43 25.15
C GLY A 25 -9.68 5.94 25.34
N ASN A 26 -10.91 5.44 25.21
CA ASN A 26 -11.22 4.01 25.27
C ASN A 26 -11.02 3.35 23.91
N TRP A 27 -10.57 2.09 23.90
CA TRP A 27 -10.55 1.29 22.69
C TRP A 27 -11.95 1.08 22.14
N ILE A 28 -12.17 1.39 20.87
CA ILE A 28 -13.45 1.13 20.22
C ILE A 28 -13.73 -0.38 20.22
N THR A 29 -15.01 -0.75 20.22
CA THR A 29 -15.45 -2.16 20.16
C THR A 29 -16.18 -2.49 18.88
N ASP A 30 -16.78 -1.49 18.23
CA ASP A 30 -17.48 -1.66 16.97
C ASP A 30 -16.50 -1.87 15.82
N LYS A 31 -16.61 -3.02 15.14
CA LYS A 31 -15.82 -3.41 13.98
C LYS A 31 -16.50 -3.05 12.65
N SER A 32 -17.70 -2.52 12.68
CA SER A 32 -18.51 -2.25 11.50
C SER A 32 -18.26 -0.85 10.91
N MET A 33 -17.74 0.10 11.70
CA MET A 33 -17.57 1.51 11.33
C MET A 33 -16.67 1.66 10.11
N LYS A 34 -17.26 1.98 8.97
CA LYS A 34 -16.55 2.19 7.70
C LYS A 34 -16.13 3.66 7.56
N LEU A 35 -14.92 3.92 7.07
CA LEU A 35 -14.44 5.28 6.81
C LEU A 35 -15.32 6.03 5.80
N VAL A 36 -15.85 5.32 4.80
CA VAL A 36 -16.71 5.89 3.75
C VAL A 36 -18.07 6.38 4.27
N GLU A 37 -18.48 5.93 5.45
CA GLU A 37 -19.75 6.33 6.10
C GLU A 37 -19.58 7.50 7.08
N LEU A 38 -18.34 7.85 7.44
CA LEU A 38 -17.98 8.92 8.38
C LEU A 38 -17.44 10.14 7.63
N THR A 39 -17.88 11.33 8.02
CA THR A 39 -17.23 12.58 7.60
C THR A 39 -15.83 12.66 8.20
N TYR A 40 -14.95 13.48 7.64
CA TYR A 40 -13.62 13.66 8.23
C TYR A 40 -13.70 14.28 9.64
N GLU A 41 -14.66 15.14 9.91
CA GLU A 41 -14.90 15.66 11.26
C GLU A 41 -15.19 14.53 12.25
N GLU A 42 -16.03 13.57 11.87
CA GLU A 42 -16.32 12.39 12.71
C GLU A 42 -15.09 11.50 12.87
N ILE A 43 -14.33 11.24 11.78
CA ILE A 43 -13.07 10.48 11.82
C ILE A 43 -12.06 11.16 12.76
N SER A 44 -11.97 12.48 12.76
CA SER A 44 -11.03 13.25 13.59
C SER A 44 -11.29 13.17 15.10
N LYS A 45 -12.45 12.67 15.53
CA LYS A 45 -12.75 12.41 16.95
C LYS A 45 -12.02 11.19 17.48
N TYR A 46 -11.60 10.28 16.61
CA TYR A 46 -10.84 9.09 16.99
C TYR A 46 -9.34 9.36 17.04
N THR A 47 -8.64 8.59 17.87
CA THR A 47 -7.18 8.66 18.02
C THR A 47 -6.53 7.34 17.66
N ILE A 48 -5.30 7.44 17.14
CA ILE A 48 -4.43 6.33 16.79
C ILE A 48 -3.05 6.52 17.47
N GLY A 49 -2.03 5.75 17.08
CA GLY A 49 -0.66 5.90 17.58
C GLY A 49 -0.29 4.96 18.70
N SER A 50 -1.23 4.13 19.14
CA SER A 50 -0.97 3.03 20.08
C SER A 50 -1.64 1.74 19.61
N VAL A 51 -1.19 0.60 20.14
CA VAL A 51 -1.75 -0.72 19.86
C VAL A 51 -2.40 -1.25 21.12
N LYS A 52 -3.61 -1.80 20.99
CA LYS A 52 -4.33 -2.43 22.10
C LYS A 52 -3.51 -3.60 22.66
N PRO A 53 -3.22 -3.63 23.97
CA PRO A 53 -2.47 -4.72 24.60
C PRO A 53 -3.09 -6.10 24.33
N GLU A 54 -2.25 -7.13 24.36
CA GLU A 54 -2.61 -8.56 24.24
C GLU A 54 -3.17 -9.00 22.88
N THR A 55 -3.35 -8.07 21.94
CA THR A 55 -3.79 -8.39 20.57
C THR A 55 -2.68 -9.06 19.77
N LYS A 56 -3.05 -9.69 18.65
CA LYS A 56 -2.07 -10.21 17.67
C LYS A 56 -1.19 -9.11 17.12
N TYR A 57 -1.73 -7.90 17.01
CA TYR A 57 -1.01 -6.72 16.54
C TYR A 57 0.09 -6.32 17.53
N ALA A 58 -0.24 -6.21 18.82
CA ALA A 58 0.73 -5.92 19.88
C ALA A 58 1.84 -6.98 19.97
N LYS A 59 1.47 -8.26 19.82
CA LYS A 59 2.47 -9.36 19.79
C LYS A 59 3.41 -9.30 18.59
N ARG A 60 2.95 -8.76 17.44
CA ARG A 60 3.75 -8.57 16.23
C ARG A 60 4.71 -7.38 16.35
N PHE A 61 4.28 -6.28 16.97
CA PHE A 61 5.00 -5.01 17.06
C PHE A 61 5.36 -4.66 18.51
N LYS A 62 6.09 -5.55 19.16
CA LYS A 62 6.46 -5.45 20.59
C LYS A 62 7.26 -4.19 20.93
N ASP A 63 8.04 -3.69 19.97
CA ASP A 63 8.94 -2.55 20.17
C ASP A 63 8.30 -1.22 19.78
N GLN A 64 7.02 -1.21 19.42
CA GLN A 64 6.31 0.02 19.09
C GLN A 64 6.23 0.94 20.31
N LYS A 65 6.72 2.16 20.16
CA LYS A 65 6.55 3.22 21.15
C LYS A 65 5.21 3.90 20.93
N PRO A 66 4.29 3.88 21.90
CA PRO A 66 3.01 4.52 21.73
C PRO A 66 3.16 6.05 21.68
N ILE A 67 2.41 6.67 20.77
CA ILE A 67 2.23 8.10 20.68
C ILE A 67 0.77 8.38 21.01
N THR A 68 0.50 9.31 21.90
CA THR A 68 -0.88 9.62 22.33
C THR A 68 -1.41 10.84 21.60
N GLY A 69 -2.71 10.83 21.30
CA GLY A 69 -3.42 11.98 20.74
C GLY A 69 -3.31 12.13 19.22
N GLU A 70 -2.58 11.26 18.53
CA GLU A 70 -2.49 11.29 17.07
C GLU A 70 -3.85 11.00 16.43
N LYS A 71 -4.12 11.67 15.31
CA LYS A 71 -5.34 11.53 14.53
C LYS A 71 -5.06 10.78 13.24
N ILE A 72 -6.11 10.20 12.64
CA ILE A 72 -6.01 9.71 11.26
C ILE A 72 -5.80 10.94 10.35
N PRO A 73 -4.65 11.08 9.68
CA PRO A 73 -4.35 12.30 8.93
C PRO A 73 -5.09 12.32 7.59
N LYS A 74 -5.37 13.51 7.06
CA LYS A 74 -5.71 13.70 5.65
C LYS A 74 -4.48 13.41 4.78
N LEU A 75 -4.70 13.03 3.55
CA LEU A 75 -3.62 12.93 2.56
C LEU A 75 -2.90 14.27 2.39
N THR A 76 -3.64 15.38 2.40
CA THR A 76 -3.08 16.73 2.31
C THR A 76 -2.20 17.11 3.50
N ASP A 77 -2.45 16.57 4.70
CA ASP A 77 -1.58 16.83 5.86
C ASP A 77 -0.23 16.12 5.71
N PHE A 78 -0.25 14.90 5.17
CA PHE A 78 0.97 14.18 4.81
C PHE A 78 1.72 14.90 3.68
N PHE A 79 1.02 15.42 2.67
CA PHE A 79 1.66 16.16 1.58
C PHE A 79 2.32 17.46 2.06
N LYS A 80 1.71 18.18 2.99
CA LYS A 80 2.37 19.33 3.64
C LYS A 80 3.70 18.93 4.29
N LEU A 81 3.71 17.80 5.02
CA LEU A 81 4.92 17.31 5.66
C LEU A 81 6.02 16.97 4.64
N VAL A 82 5.69 16.20 3.59
CA VAL A 82 6.71 15.74 2.62
C VAL A 82 7.16 16.82 1.64
N THR A 83 6.50 17.97 1.61
CA THR A 83 6.94 19.14 0.83
C THR A 83 7.91 20.06 1.62
N GLU A 84 8.17 19.79 2.90
CA GLU A 84 9.25 20.48 3.63
C GLU A 84 10.62 20.12 3.04
N ASP A 85 11.56 21.05 3.01
CA ASP A 85 12.90 20.90 2.39
C ASP A 85 13.65 19.62 2.81
N LYS A 86 13.52 19.23 4.08
CA LYS A 86 14.17 18.00 4.60
C LYS A 86 13.68 16.71 3.98
N TYR A 87 12.52 16.73 3.29
CA TYR A 87 11.91 15.56 2.66
C TYR A 87 11.83 15.67 1.13
N LYS A 88 12.43 16.70 0.53
CA LYS A 88 12.34 16.96 -0.92
C LYS A 88 12.78 15.78 -1.80
N ASP A 89 13.71 14.96 -1.30
CA ASP A 89 14.27 13.82 -2.02
C ASP A 89 13.52 12.49 -1.71
N VAL A 90 12.46 12.53 -0.88
CA VAL A 90 11.67 11.34 -0.56
C VAL A 90 10.71 11.03 -1.71
N PHE A 91 10.78 9.83 -2.26
CA PHE A 91 9.83 9.33 -3.23
C PHE A 91 8.63 8.69 -2.52
N LEU A 92 7.43 8.93 -3.05
CA LEU A 92 6.18 8.52 -2.41
C LEU A 92 5.62 7.27 -3.07
N ASN A 93 5.39 6.23 -2.28
CA ASN A 93 4.62 5.06 -2.68
C ASN A 93 3.25 5.11 -1.99
N LEU A 94 2.24 5.62 -2.71
CA LEU A 94 0.87 5.76 -2.22
C LEU A 94 0.03 4.56 -2.64
N GLU A 95 -0.42 3.77 -1.67
CA GLU A 95 -1.38 2.71 -1.92
C GLU A 95 -2.81 3.24 -1.84
N ILE A 96 -3.57 3.12 -2.94
CA ILE A 96 -5.02 3.34 -2.93
C ILE A 96 -5.69 2.00 -2.63
N LYS A 97 -6.35 1.93 -1.47
CA LYS A 97 -7.05 0.73 -1.01
C LYS A 97 -8.52 0.76 -1.42
N SER A 98 -8.88 -0.13 -2.33
CA SER A 98 -10.26 -0.42 -2.68
C SER A 98 -10.51 -1.92 -2.69
N THR A 99 -11.76 -2.35 -2.79
CA THR A 99 -12.12 -3.76 -2.82
C THR A 99 -13.31 -4.02 -3.74
N PRO A 100 -13.19 -4.99 -4.68
CA PRO A 100 -14.31 -5.46 -5.48
C PRO A 100 -15.20 -6.47 -4.77
N THR A 101 -14.78 -6.99 -3.61
CA THR A 101 -15.41 -8.12 -2.93
C THR A 101 -16.31 -7.71 -1.76
N GLN A 102 -16.35 -6.43 -1.43
CA GLN A 102 -17.21 -5.88 -0.38
C GLN A 102 -17.91 -4.63 -0.89
N GLU A 103 -19.22 -4.67 -0.94
CA GLU A 103 -20.02 -3.52 -1.36
C GLU A 103 -20.01 -2.40 -0.31
N ASN A 104 -20.04 -1.16 -0.79
CA ASN A 104 -20.20 0.04 0.04
C ASN A 104 -19.15 0.21 1.15
N VAL A 105 -17.90 -0.26 0.95
CA VAL A 105 -16.79 0.00 1.88
C VAL A 105 -15.76 0.97 1.32
N THR A 106 -15.76 1.18 0.02
CA THR A 106 -14.95 2.21 -0.66
C THR A 106 -15.78 2.87 -1.75
N PRO A 107 -15.50 4.12 -2.11
CA PRO A 107 -16.05 4.71 -3.33
C PRO A 107 -15.63 3.94 -4.58
N ASP A 108 -16.25 4.30 -5.70
CA ASP A 108 -15.86 3.82 -7.02
C ASP A 108 -14.39 4.13 -7.33
N PRO A 109 -13.65 3.22 -8.01
CA PRO A 109 -12.25 3.41 -8.36
C PRO A 109 -11.94 4.71 -9.10
N GLU A 110 -12.76 5.12 -10.06
CA GLU A 110 -12.51 6.36 -10.82
C GLU A 110 -12.64 7.59 -9.93
N LYS A 111 -13.62 7.60 -9.01
CA LYS A 111 -13.78 8.66 -8.03
C LYS A 111 -12.62 8.72 -7.04
N MET A 112 -12.16 7.57 -6.51
CA MET A 112 -11.02 7.54 -5.60
C MET A 112 -9.77 8.11 -6.25
N VAL A 113 -9.49 7.71 -7.49
CA VAL A 113 -8.35 8.20 -8.27
C VAL A 113 -8.45 9.70 -8.50
N SER A 114 -9.62 10.22 -8.92
CA SER A 114 -9.81 11.67 -9.11
C SER A 114 -9.49 12.49 -7.87
N LEU A 115 -9.93 12.03 -6.69
CA LEU A 115 -9.70 12.73 -5.42
C LEU A 115 -8.22 12.75 -5.05
N VAL A 116 -7.53 11.60 -5.20
CA VAL A 116 -6.10 11.49 -4.90
C VAL A 116 -5.27 12.29 -5.90
N LEU A 117 -5.59 12.22 -7.21
CA LEU A 117 -4.90 12.98 -8.25
C LEU A 117 -5.02 14.49 -8.05
N LYS A 118 -6.20 14.96 -7.62
CA LYS A 118 -6.39 16.37 -7.28
C LYS A 118 -5.39 16.81 -6.22
N ASP A 119 -5.29 16.07 -5.12
CA ASP A 119 -4.36 16.41 -4.04
C ASP A 119 -2.90 16.34 -4.49
N ILE A 120 -2.49 15.30 -5.27
CA ILE A 120 -1.14 15.18 -5.84
C ILE A 120 -0.79 16.42 -6.70
N LYS A 121 -1.72 16.85 -7.55
CA LYS A 121 -1.54 18.01 -8.43
C LYS A 121 -1.45 19.31 -7.64
N ASP A 122 -2.32 19.51 -6.67
CA ASP A 122 -2.34 20.72 -5.84
C ASP A 122 -1.01 20.92 -5.09
N PHE A 123 -0.32 19.83 -4.75
CA PHE A 123 0.98 19.84 -4.07
C PHE A 123 2.18 19.67 -5.03
N LYS A 124 1.95 19.52 -6.36
CA LYS A 124 2.99 19.33 -7.39
C LYS A 124 3.90 18.13 -7.10
N LEU A 125 3.30 16.99 -6.78
CA LEU A 125 4.00 15.76 -6.37
C LEU A 125 3.98 14.67 -7.45
N GLU A 126 3.55 14.97 -8.68
CA GLU A 126 3.39 14.00 -9.77
C GLU A 126 4.69 13.26 -10.06
N ASP A 127 5.81 13.98 -10.18
CA ASP A 127 7.10 13.44 -10.61
C ASP A 127 7.79 12.55 -9.56
N ARG A 128 7.33 12.56 -8.32
CA ARG A 128 7.89 11.74 -7.24
C ARG A 128 6.86 10.86 -6.52
N THR A 129 5.78 10.54 -7.23
CA THR A 129 4.71 9.68 -6.71
C THR A 129 4.53 8.44 -7.57
N LEU A 130 4.59 7.28 -6.93
CA LEU A 130 4.12 6.01 -7.43
C LEU A 130 2.76 5.72 -6.78
N ILE A 131 1.73 5.46 -7.57
CA ILE A 131 0.47 4.95 -7.04
C ILE A 131 0.46 3.43 -7.18
N THR A 132 0.26 2.75 -6.06
CA THR A 132 0.12 1.30 -6.01
C THR A 132 -1.30 0.91 -5.61
N SER A 133 -1.74 -0.23 -6.07
CA SER A 133 -3.01 -0.81 -5.61
C SER A 133 -3.04 -2.33 -5.76
N TYR A 134 -3.75 -2.93 -4.83
CA TYR A 134 -4.14 -4.35 -4.86
C TYR A 134 -5.28 -4.58 -5.86
N ASP A 135 -6.10 -3.56 -6.08
CA ASP A 135 -7.21 -3.53 -7.04
C ASP A 135 -6.75 -2.89 -8.35
N PHE A 136 -6.59 -3.71 -9.39
CA PHE A 136 -6.12 -3.27 -10.70
C PHE A 136 -7.06 -2.28 -11.39
N ARG A 137 -8.34 -2.22 -10.98
CA ARG A 137 -9.31 -1.23 -11.48
C ARG A 137 -8.89 0.20 -11.11
N ILE A 138 -8.26 0.39 -9.94
CA ILE A 138 -7.65 1.68 -9.54
C ILE A 138 -6.57 2.08 -10.55
N LEU A 139 -5.65 1.16 -10.89
CA LEU A 139 -4.53 1.44 -11.78
C LEU A 139 -4.99 1.67 -13.23
N TYR A 140 -6.08 1.01 -13.62
CA TYR A 140 -6.72 1.25 -14.91
C TYR A 140 -7.39 2.64 -14.96
N ALA A 141 -8.12 3.04 -13.92
CA ALA A 141 -8.69 4.37 -13.79
C ALA A 141 -7.60 5.45 -13.75
N LEU A 142 -6.49 5.20 -13.05
CA LEU A 142 -5.32 6.09 -13.01
C LEU A 142 -4.71 6.29 -14.41
N LYS A 143 -4.52 5.21 -15.16
CA LYS A 143 -4.00 5.30 -16.53
C LYS A 143 -4.88 6.19 -17.43
N LYS A 144 -6.20 6.09 -17.29
CA LYS A 144 -7.15 6.92 -18.05
C LYS A 144 -7.09 8.39 -17.65
N GLN A 145 -6.96 8.70 -16.36
CA GLN A 145 -7.04 10.07 -15.84
C GLN A 145 -5.69 10.79 -15.87
N ASN A 146 -4.59 10.08 -15.61
CA ASN A 146 -3.21 10.60 -15.70
C ASN A 146 -2.22 9.49 -16.05
N PRO A 147 -1.91 9.28 -17.35
CA PRO A 147 -1.00 8.21 -17.79
C PRO A 147 0.46 8.42 -17.35
N ASN A 148 0.85 9.63 -16.94
CA ASN A 148 2.24 9.96 -16.61
C ASN A 148 2.62 9.56 -15.19
N ILE A 149 1.67 9.39 -14.27
CA ILE A 149 1.98 8.92 -12.92
C ILE A 149 2.33 7.44 -12.94
N LEU A 150 3.39 7.08 -12.22
CA LEU A 150 3.86 5.71 -12.11
C LEU A 150 2.81 4.81 -11.45
N ARG A 151 2.65 3.60 -11.99
CA ARG A 151 1.67 2.59 -11.56
C ARG A 151 2.36 1.33 -11.06
N GLY A 152 2.07 0.94 -9.82
CA GLY A 152 2.60 -0.27 -9.21
C GLY A 152 1.47 -1.28 -8.89
N PHE A 153 1.63 -2.49 -9.37
CA PHE A 153 0.66 -3.57 -9.25
C PHE A 153 0.99 -4.44 -8.04
N ILE A 154 0.16 -4.37 -6.99
CA ILE A 154 0.34 -5.20 -5.79
C ILE A 154 -0.26 -6.58 -6.04
N THR A 155 0.53 -7.63 -5.83
CA THR A 155 0.11 -9.01 -6.12
C THR A 155 0.34 -9.96 -4.96
N LEU A 156 -0.64 -10.85 -4.74
CA LEU A 156 -0.60 -11.95 -3.79
C LEU A 156 -1.28 -13.19 -4.37
N GLN A 157 -0.49 -14.24 -4.63
CA GLN A 157 -0.96 -15.52 -5.18
C GLN A 157 -1.04 -16.62 -4.09
N GLN A 158 -0.02 -16.69 -3.23
CA GLN A 158 0.10 -17.70 -2.18
C GLN A 158 -0.10 -17.05 -0.80
N GLY A 159 -1.34 -16.81 -0.42
CA GLY A 159 -1.64 -16.23 0.89
C GLY A 159 -1.96 -17.29 1.94
N LEU A 160 -1.92 -16.90 3.21
CA LEU A 160 -2.37 -17.70 4.35
C LEU A 160 -3.88 -18.04 4.28
N SER A 161 -4.65 -17.33 3.45
CA SER A 161 -6.07 -17.54 3.20
C SER A 161 -6.42 -17.15 1.77
N ILE A 162 -7.30 -17.91 1.14
CA ILE A 162 -7.82 -17.60 -0.21
C ILE A 162 -8.48 -16.22 -0.26
N THR A 163 -9.06 -15.77 0.84
CA THR A 163 -9.73 -14.47 0.96
C THR A 163 -8.77 -13.28 0.89
N LYS A 164 -7.45 -13.53 0.97
CA LYS A 164 -6.42 -12.50 0.91
C LYS A 164 -5.73 -12.41 -0.45
N LYS A 165 -5.99 -13.33 -1.36
CA LYS A 165 -5.38 -13.34 -2.70
C LYS A 165 -6.12 -12.37 -3.62
N ASN A 166 -5.37 -11.74 -4.51
CA ASN A 166 -5.96 -10.98 -5.62
C ASN A 166 -5.65 -11.58 -6.99
N ILE A 167 -4.68 -12.48 -7.06
CA ILE A 167 -4.26 -13.12 -8.30
C ILE A 167 -4.71 -14.58 -8.31
N TYR A 168 -5.78 -14.85 -9.03
CA TYR A 168 -6.34 -16.18 -9.30
C TYR A 168 -7.26 -16.10 -10.52
N GLU A 169 -7.63 -17.24 -11.08
CA GLU A 169 -8.50 -17.31 -12.22
C GLU A 169 -9.88 -16.69 -11.94
N ASN A 170 -10.36 -15.84 -12.84
CA ASN A 170 -11.61 -15.07 -12.70
C ASN A 170 -11.62 -14.11 -11.50
N SER A 171 -10.46 -13.62 -11.09
CA SER A 171 -10.33 -12.68 -9.97
C SER A 171 -11.01 -11.35 -10.26
N PRO A 172 -11.94 -10.85 -9.41
CA PRO A 172 -12.56 -9.54 -9.57
C PRO A 172 -11.60 -8.36 -9.31
N TRP A 173 -10.41 -8.64 -8.77
CA TRP A 173 -9.35 -7.65 -8.55
C TRP A 173 -8.62 -7.26 -9.83
N MET A 174 -8.72 -8.09 -10.86
CA MET A 174 -8.08 -7.88 -12.16
C MET A 174 -9.05 -7.23 -13.15
N VAL A 175 -8.53 -6.45 -14.10
CA VAL A 175 -9.36 -5.71 -15.09
C VAL A 175 -9.91 -6.61 -16.21
N LYS A 176 -9.36 -7.79 -16.35
CA LYS A 176 -9.83 -8.85 -17.26
C LYS A 176 -9.42 -10.22 -16.73
N ASN A 177 -10.03 -11.26 -17.24
CA ASN A 177 -9.66 -12.63 -16.94
C ASN A 177 -8.39 -13.03 -17.70
N TYR A 178 -7.55 -13.81 -17.03
CA TYR A 178 -6.34 -14.42 -17.61
C TYR A 178 -6.37 -15.91 -17.33
N PRO A 179 -5.96 -16.77 -18.28
CA PRO A 179 -5.81 -18.20 -18.06
C PRO A 179 -4.76 -18.47 -16.98
N LEU A 180 -4.89 -19.61 -16.31
CA LEU A 180 -4.07 -19.96 -15.15
C LEU A 180 -2.56 -19.94 -15.47
N GLU A 181 -2.17 -20.42 -16.65
CA GLU A 181 -0.78 -20.45 -17.11
C GLU A 181 -0.17 -19.04 -17.24
N GLU A 182 -0.94 -18.03 -17.63
CA GLU A 182 -0.47 -16.64 -17.68
C GLU A 182 -0.26 -16.06 -16.29
N LEU A 183 -1.04 -16.48 -15.28
CA LEU A 183 -0.94 -15.98 -13.91
C LEU A 183 0.40 -16.35 -13.23
N PHE A 184 1.14 -17.33 -13.75
CA PHE A 184 2.50 -17.64 -13.31
C PHE A 184 3.54 -16.66 -13.86
N LEU A 185 3.18 -15.87 -14.88
CA LEU A 185 4.05 -14.92 -15.57
C LEU A 185 3.54 -13.47 -15.37
N LEU A 186 3.25 -13.10 -14.14
CA LEU A 186 2.70 -11.77 -13.77
C LEU A 186 3.46 -10.59 -14.37
N PRO A 187 4.80 -10.59 -14.51
CA PRO A 187 5.49 -9.50 -15.21
C PRO A 187 4.99 -9.25 -16.63
N ASN A 188 4.61 -10.31 -17.38
CA ASN A 188 4.04 -10.17 -18.73
C ASN A 188 2.67 -9.45 -18.68
N ILE A 189 1.81 -9.85 -17.73
CA ILE A 189 0.51 -9.22 -17.53
C ILE A 189 0.66 -7.75 -17.16
N ILE A 190 1.51 -7.45 -16.18
CA ILE A 190 1.75 -6.08 -15.70
C ILE A 190 2.30 -5.21 -16.83
N LYS A 191 3.21 -5.74 -17.65
CA LYS A 191 3.71 -5.06 -18.84
C LYS A 191 2.60 -4.77 -19.84
N SER A 192 1.72 -5.73 -20.11
CA SER A 192 0.58 -5.55 -21.02
C SER A 192 -0.42 -4.50 -20.53
N LEU A 193 -0.48 -4.25 -19.23
CA LEU A 193 -1.28 -3.21 -18.59
C LEU A 193 -0.53 -1.87 -18.46
N GLU A 194 0.67 -1.77 -19.05
CA GLU A 194 1.56 -0.60 -18.99
C GLU A 194 1.91 -0.20 -17.54
N GLY A 195 2.13 -1.21 -16.69
CA GLY A 195 2.67 -1.02 -15.35
C GLY A 195 4.14 -0.61 -15.37
N HIS A 196 4.60 -0.03 -14.28
CA HIS A 196 5.99 0.40 -14.07
C HIS A 196 6.66 -0.41 -12.95
N VAL A 197 5.88 -0.82 -11.94
CA VAL A 197 6.37 -1.56 -10.77
C VAL A 197 5.51 -2.79 -10.53
N TRP A 198 6.17 -3.93 -10.33
CA TRP A 198 5.55 -5.12 -9.78
C TRP A 198 5.81 -5.16 -8.28
N SER A 199 4.76 -4.95 -7.47
CA SER A 199 4.82 -4.99 -6.01
C SER A 199 4.31 -6.34 -5.50
N VAL A 200 5.20 -7.30 -5.29
CA VAL A 200 4.85 -8.70 -5.04
C VAL A 200 5.04 -9.11 -3.59
N PHE A 201 4.15 -9.98 -3.09
CA PHE A 201 4.36 -10.61 -1.80
C PHE A 201 5.67 -11.43 -1.81
N TYR A 202 6.57 -11.17 -0.88
CA TYR A 202 7.95 -11.69 -0.89
C TYR A 202 8.08 -13.22 -0.90
N ARG A 203 7.00 -13.97 -0.64
CA ARG A 203 6.98 -15.43 -0.75
C ARG A 203 6.53 -15.95 -2.11
N ASP A 204 5.93 -15.09 -2.90
CA ASP A 204 5.47 -15.42 -4.25
C ASP A 204 6.55 -15.14 -5.30
N VAL A 205 7.59 -14.36 -4.95
CA VAL A 205 8.64 -13.95 -5.87
C VAL A 205 9.72 -15.03 -6.00
N THR A 206 10.20 -15.23 -7.22
CA THR A 206 11.38 -16.03 -7.55
C THR A 206 12.40 -15.16 -8.26
N LYS A 207 13.68 -15.58 -8.25
CA LYS A 207 14.74 -14.86 -8.97
C LYS A 207 14.44 -14.76 -10.46
N GLN A 208 13.93 -15.84 -11.07
CA GLN A 208 13.56 -15.88 -12.49
C GLN A 208 12.45 -14.86 -12.81
N ASN A 209 11.47 -14.68 -11.93
CA ASN A 209 10.40 -13.70 -12.13
C ASN A 209 10.90 -12.26 -11.95
N VAL A 210 11.89 -12.01 -11.09
CA VAL A 210 12.56 -10.69 -11.00
C VAL A 210 13.30 -10.39 -12.32
N GLU A 211 14.08 -11.34 -12.82
CA GLU A 211 14.79 -11.21 -14.10
C GLU A 211 13.81 -10.98 -15.27
N LEU A 212 12.66 -11.66 -15.27
CA LEU A 212 11.61 -11.44 -16.26
C LEU A 212 10.99 -10.03 -16.15
N ALA A 213 10.74 -9.55 -14.94
CA ALA A 213 10.26 -8.19 -14.70
C ALA A 213 11.24 -7.15 -15.27
N HIS A 214 12.53 -7.32 -14.97
CA HIS A 214 13.59 -6.44 -15.48
C HIS A 214 13.68 -6.44 -17.03
N LYS A 215 13.54 -7.62 -17.68
CA LYS A 215 13.46 -7.70 -19.15
C LYS A 215 12.30 -6.89 -19.74
N HIS A 216 11.23 -6.71 -18.98
CA HIS A 216 10.10 -5.87 -19.38
C HIS A 216 10.23 -4.40 -18.97
N GLY A 217 11.34 -4.01 -18.33
CA GLY A 217 11.55 -2.66 -17.80
C GLY A 217 10.67 -2.35 -16.59
N LEU A 218 10.25 -3.38 -15.84
CA LEU A 218 9.50 -3.23 -14.60
C LEU A 218 10.47 -3.25 -13.41
N ALA A 219 10.33 -2.30 -12.49
CA ALA A 219 10.92 -2.44 -11.18
C ALA A 219 10.15 -3.45 -10.33
N THR A 220 10.85 -4.20 -9.48
CA THR A 220 10.27 -5.20 -8.57
C THR A 220 10.40 -4.75 -7.13
N CYS A 221 9.29 -4.49 -6.46
CA CYS A 221 9.23 -4.22 -5.02
C CYS A 221 8.62 -5.41 -4.29
N VAL A 222 9.14 -5.74 -3.11
CA VAL A 222 8.62 -6.85 -2.30
C VAL A 222 8.08 -6.39 -0.96
N TRP A 223 6.98 -6.98 -0.48
CA TRP A 223 6.28 -6.61 0.77
C TRP A 223 5.81 -7.82 1.57
N THR A 224 5.62 -7.77 2.87
CA THR A 224 6.28 -6.93 3.84
C THR A 224 7.42 -7.74 4.44
N VAL A 225 8.66 -7.33 4.23
CA VAL A 225 9.85 -8.13 4.52
C VAL A 225 10.51 -7.63 5.80
N ASN A 226 10.36 -8.38 6.89
CA ASN A 226 10.79 -7.96 8.23
C ASN A 226 11.92 -8.80 8.82
N ARG A 227 12.10 -10.04 8.35
CA ARG A 227 13.14 -10.95 8.87
C ARG A 227 14.41 -10.80 8.07
N GLU A 228 15.52 -10.72 8.76
CA GLU A 228 16.86 -10.56 8.16
C GLU A 228 17.14 -11.55 7.03
N LYS A 229 16.91 -12.84 7.28
CA LYS A 229 17.09 -13.88 6.26
C LYS A 229 16.25 -13.65 4.99
N ASP A 230 15.04 -13.11 5.14
CA ASP A 230 14.17 -12.82 4.00
C ASP A 230 14.62 -11.53 3.29
N ILE A 231 15.11 -10.53 4.02
CA ILE A 231 15.70 -9.31 3.46
C ILE A 231 16.93 -9.68 2.62
N ILE A 232 17.86 -10.48 3.16
CA ILE A 232 19.06 -10.92 2.45
C ILE A 232 18.66 -11.68 1.16
N ARG A 233 17.73 -12.61 1.26
CA ARG A 233 17.24 -13.35 0.08
C ARG A 233 16.65 -12.45 -0.99
N MET A 234 15.88 -11.43 -0.62
CA MET A 234 15.32 -10.49 -1.60
C MET A 234 16.41 -9.66 -2.28
N ILE A 235 17.42 -9.22 -1.52
CA ILE A 235 18.60 -8.56 -2.08
C ILE A 235 19.32 -9.49 -3.08
N GLU A 236 19.50 -10.77 -2.76
CA GLU A 236 20.14 -11.76 -3.63
C GLU A 236 19.30 -12.08 -4.87
N TYR A 237 18.00 -11.90 -4.81
CA TYR A 237 17.13 -12.01 -5.98
C TYR A 237 17.21 -10.78 -6.90
N GLY A 238 17.83 -9.68 -6.44
CA GLY A 238 18.01 -8.46 -7.21
C GLY A 238 16.76 -7.60 -7.27
N VAL A 239 15.90 -7.61 -6.23
CA VAL A 239 14.72 -6.73 -6.19
C VAL A 239 15.15 -5.26 -6.07
N ASP A 240 14.36 -4.36 -6.65
CA ASP A 240 14.64 -2.92 -6.68
C ASP A 240 14.16 -2.20 -5.42
N GLY A 241 13.17 -2.77 -4.72
CA GLY A 241 12.62 -2.17 -3.51
C GLY A 241 12.17 -3.18 -2.47
N ILE A 242 12.35 -2.84 -1.20
CA ILE A 242 11.88 -3.64 -0.05
C ILE A 242 10.96 -2.80 0.82
N ILE A 243 9.69 -3.19 0.89
CA ILE A 243 8.71 -2.61 1.80
C ILE A 243 8.78 -3.38 3.11
N THR A 244 9.06 -2.67 4.21
CA THR A 244 9.31 -3.25 5.53
C THR A 244 8.77 -2.37 6.65
N ASP A 245 8.42 -2.99 7.78
CA ASP A 245 8.09 -2.27 9.03
C ASP A 245 9.37 -1.79 9.76
N TYR A 246 10.56 -2.23 9.31
CA TYR A 246 11.87 -1.96 9.96
C TYR A 246 12.90 -1.39 8.97
N PRO A 247 12.69 -0.16 8.43
CA PRO A 247 13.57 0.38 7.38
C PRO A 247 15.03 0.50 7.81
N LYS A 248 15.30 0.88 9.07
CA LYS A 248 16.67 0.96 9.61
C LYS A 248 17.39 -0.38 9.52
N LYS A 249 16.72 -1.51 9.81
CA LYS A 249 17.32 -2.85 9.69
C LYS A 249 17.75 -3.15 8.24
N VAL A 250 16.88 -2.80 7.26
CA VAL A 250 17.20 -2.99 5.84
C VAL A 250 18.42 -2.16 5.46
N GLN A 251 18.46 -0.89 5.87
CA GLN A 251 19.59 0.01 5.61
C GLN A 251 20.90 -0.52 6.19
N GLU A 252 20.88 -1.03 7.43
CA GLU A 252 22.06 -1.63 8.08
C GLU A 252 22.58 -2.88 7.32
N ILE A 253 21.67 -3.73 6.84
CA ILE A 253 22.02 -4.90 6.02
C ILE A 253 22.61 -4.45 4.67
N CYS A 254 21.99 -3.48 3.99
CA CYS A 254 22.52 -2.93 2.74
C CYS A 254 23.93 -2.37 2.94
N LYS A 255 24.12 -1.57 4.00
CA LYS A 255 25.44 -1.01 4.34
C LYS A 255 26.50 -2.10 4.58
N SER A 256 26.16 -3.18 5.27
CA SER A 256 27.09 -4.31 5.51
C SER A 256 27.48 -5.05 4.24
N LYS A 257 26.68 -4.94 3.18
CA LYS A 257 26.90 -5.54 1.85
C LYS A 257 27.43 -4.56 0.80
N ASN A 258 27.79 -3.33 1.20
CA ASN A 258 28.20 -2.24 0.30
C ASN A 258 27.15 -1.92 -0.79
N ILE A 259 25.87 -2.02 -0.46
CA ILE A 259 24.75 -1.66 -1.34
C ILE A 259 24.28 -0.27 -0.94
N SER A 260 24.26 0.66 -1.89
CA SER A 260 23.63 1.96 -1.73
C SER A 260 22.10 1.86 -1.93
N TRP A 261 21.38 2.75 -1.27
CA TRP A 261 19.93 2.89 -1.42
C TRP A 261 19.57 4.37 -1.56
N PHE A 262 18.41 4.64 -2.14
CA PHE A 262 17.86 5.99 -2.32
C PHE A 262 16.81 6.27 -1.25
#